data_64076cfc68bb8a65943e748c00cf3167
#
_entry.id   64076cfc68bb8a65943e748c00cf3167
#
_cell.length_a   1.000
_cell.length_b   1.000
_cell.length_c   1.000
_cell.angle_alpha   90.00
_cell.angle_beta   90.00
_cell.angle_gamma   90.00
#
_symmetry.space_group_name_H-M   'P 1'
#
loop_
_entity.id
_entity.type
_entity.pdbx_description
1 polymer ?
#
loop_
_entity_poly.entity_id
_entity_poly.type
_entity_poly.pdbx_seq_one_letter_code
_entity_poly.pdbx_strand_id
1 'polypeptide(L)'
;MPDVPSEFRYKRVLLKVSGEVLMGDQGYGIDMKTVAQVASAIADVAREGVEICLVIGGGNIFRGLSKAAGDMDRASADYMGMLATVMNALAMQAALEKIGVQTRVQSALVMNAVAEPYVRRRALRHLEKGRVVIFAAGVGAPFFTTDSGGPLRAGEMGCGAPLKGTSVGGVYTAGPK
;
A
#
# COMPACT_ATOMS: atom_id res chain seq x y z
N MET A 1 -0.64 13.63 21.00
CA MET A 1 -1.49 12.99 19.99
C MET A 1 -2.93 13.15 20.42
N PRO A 2 -3.84 13.53 19.54
CA PRO A 2 -5.25 13.44 19.89
C PRO A 2 -5.57 11.98 20.21
N ASP A 3 -6.29 11.74 21.28
CA ASP A 3 -6.82 10.42 21.58
C ASP A 3 -7.79 10.03 20.48
N VAL A 4 -7.65 8.80 19.96
CA VAL A 4 -8.60 8.25 18.99
C VAL A 4 -9.97 8.21 19.66
N PRO A 5 -11.02 8.78 19.08
CA PRO A 5 -12.35 8.71 19.66
C PRO A 5 -12.70 7.28 20.07
N SER A 6 -13.37 7.11 21.19
CA SER A 6 -13.75 5.79 21.73
C SER A 6 -14.65 4.97 20.80
N GLU A 7 -15.11 5.58 19.70
CA GLU A 7 -15.93 4.99 18.65
C GLU A 7 -15.14 4.10 17.68
N PHE A 8 -13.82 4.31 17.54
CA PHE A 8 -13.01 3.49 16.63
C PHE A 8 -12.52 2.22 17.33
N ARG A 9 -12.85 1.08 16.72
CA ARG A 9 -12.44 -0.24 17.23
C ARG A 9 -10.92 -0.44 17.24
N TYR A 10 -10.20 0.23 16.34
CA TYR A 10 -8.76 0.06 16.17
C TYR A 10 -8.05 1.40 16.07
N LYS A 11 -7.02 1.59 16.89
CA LYS A 11 -6.16 2.78 16.86
C LYS A 11 -5.21 2.78 15.68
N ARG A 12 -4.75 1.61 15.25
CA ARG A 12 -3.80 1.42 14.15
C ARG A 12 -4.29 0.32 13.24
N VAL A 13 -4.30 0.59 11.94
CA VAL A 13 -4.73 -0.36 10.91
C VAL A 13 -3.73 -0.40 9.76
N LEU A 14 -3.68 -1.54 9.07
CA LEU A 14 -3.04 -1.62 7.77
C LEU A 14 -4.11 -1.84 6.71
N LEU A 15 -4.16 -0.94 5.72
CA LEU A 15 -5.02 -1.06 4.55
C LEU A 15 -4.20 -1.52 3.35
N LYS A 16 -4.55 -2.67 2.77
CA LYS A 16 -4.04 -3.14 1.48
C LYS A 16 -5.00 -2.74 0.38
N VAL A 17 -4.51 -2.02 -0.60
CA VAL A 17 -5.26 -1.61 -1.79
C VAL A 17 -4.73 -2.35 -3.01
N SER A 18 -5.61 -2.89 -3.85
CA SER A 18 -5.19 -3.43 -5.15
C SER A 18 -4.70 -2.29 -6.05
N GLY A 19 -3.57 -2.50 -6.74
CA GLY A 19 -3.10 -1.55 -7.73
C GLY A 19 -4.13 -1.29 -8.84
N GLU A 20 -4.94 -2.27 -9.17
CA GLU A 20 -6.01 -2.15 -10.17
C GLU A 20 -7.04 -1.06 -9.85
N VAL A 21 -7.26 -0.76 -8.56
CA VAL A 21 -8.12 0.35 -8.17
C VAL A 21 -7.57 1.67 -8.69
N LEU A 22 -6.25 1.82 -8.74
CA LEU A 22 -5.60 3.08 -9.13
C LEU A 22 -5.60 3.35 -10.65
N MET A 23 -5.98 2.39 -11.48
CA MET A 23 -6.08 2.61 -12.93
C MET A 23 -7.40 3.25 -13.34
N GLY A 24 -8.38 3.33 -12.45
CA GLY A 24 -9.72 3.81 -12.81
C GLY A 24 -10.32 3.02 -13.97
N ASP A 25 -10.92 3.73 -14.92
CA ASP A 25 -11.52 3.15 -16.12
C ASP A 25 -10.52 2.94 -17.27
N GLN A 26 -9.24 3.27 -17.08
CA GLN A 26 -8.23 3.25 -18.15
C GLN A 26 -7.76 1.82 -18.51
N GLY A 27 -7.98 0.83 -17.63
CA GLY A 27 -7.55 -0.55 -17.82
C GLY A 27 -6.05 -0.79 -17.66
N TYR A 28 -5.23 0.26 -17.50
CA TYR A 28 -3.78 0.23 -17.29
C TYR A 28 -3.27 1.55 -16.70
N GLY A 29 -2.17 1.49 -15.97
CA GLY A 29 -1.48 2.68 -15.47
C GLY A 29 -2.09 3.28 -14.21
N ILE A 30 -1.88 4.58 -14.00
CA ILE A 30 -2.31 5.32 -12.83
C ILE A 30 -3.25 6.44 -13.27
N ASP A 31 -4.50 6.40 -12.81
CA ASP A 31 -5.45 7.49 -12.94
C ASP A 31 -5.38 8.39 -11.69
N MET A 32 -4.80 9.58 -11.85
CA MET A 32 -4.59 10.51 -10.73
C MET A 32 -5.90 11.02 -10.12
N LYS A 33 -7.02 11.01 -10.86
CA LYS A 33 -8.34 11.33 -10.31
C LYS A 33 -8.79 10.26 -9.31
N THR A 34 -8.65 9.00 -9.69
CA THR A 34 -8.97 7.87 -8.82
C THR A 34 -8.02 7.82 -7.60
N VAL A 35 -6.72 8.07 -7.81
CA VAL A 35 -5.75 8.18 -6.70
C VAL A 35 -6.17 9.26 -5.71
N ALA A 36 -6.60 10.43 -6.20
CA ALA A 36 -7.07 11.52 -5.34
C ALA A 36 -8.33 11.15 -4.53
N GLN A 37 -9.26 10.40 -5.13
CA GLN A 37 -10.46 9.91 -4.42
C GLN A 37 -10.09 8.94 -3.29
N VAL A 38 -9.22 7.98 -3.57
CA VAL A 38 -8.72 7.03 -2.54
C VAL A 38 -7.96 7.78 -1.45
N ALA A 39 -7.10 8.72 -1.82
CA ALA A 39 -6.35 9.55 -0.87
C ALA A 39 -7.28 10.37 0.05
N SER A 40 -8.37 10.93 -0.49
CA SER A 40 -9.35 11.67 0.30
C SER A 40 -10.01 10.77 1.35
N ALA A 41 -10.44 9.57 0.98
CA ALA A 41 -11.05 8.62 1.92
C ALA A 41 -10.07 8.19 3.03
N ILE A 42 -8.80 7.98 2.69
CA ILE A 42 -7.75 7.67 3.67
C ILE A 42 -7.50 8.87 4.59
N ALA A 43 -7.45 10.08 4.03
CA ALA A 43 -7.23 11.31 4.78
C ALA A 43 -8.31 11.57 5.82
N ASP A 44 -9.57 11.29 5.49
CA ASP A 44 -10.69 11.48 6.42
C ASP A 44 -10.50 10.63 7.68
N VAL A 45 -10.12 9.36 7.53
CA VAL A 45 -9.85 8.46 8.66
C VAL A 45 -8.57 8.86 9.42
N ALA A 46 -7.52 9.28 8.71
CA ALA A 46 -6.27 9.73 9.34
C ALA A 46 -6.47 10.99 10.20
N ARG A 47 -7.32 11.92 9.77
CA ARG A 47 -7.65 13.15 10.52
C ARG A 47 -8.39 12.87 11.81
N GLU A 48 -9.11 11.78 11.90
CA GLU A 48 -9.76 11.31 13.12
C GLU A 48 -8.78 10.66 14.12
N GLY A 49 -7.47 10.67 13.81
CA GLY A 49 -6.42 10.18 14.70
C GLY A 49 -6.08 8.70 14.56
N VAL A 50 -6.67 7.98 13.59
CA VAL A 50 -6.30 6.59 13.31
C VAL A 50 -4.93 6.55 12.63
N GLU A 51 -4.01 5.75 13.15
CA GLU A 51 -2.71 5.51 12.54
C GLU A 51 -2.83 4.52 11.37
N ILE A 52 -2.45 4.96 10.17
CA ILE A 52 -2.68 4.21 8.94
C ILE A 52 -1.38 3.77 8.29
N CYS A 53 -1.26 2.45 8.10
CA CYS A 53 -0.30 1.83 7.21
C CYS A 53 -0.98 1.48 5.89
N LEU A 54 -0.29 1.70 4.76
CA LEU A 54 -0.77 1.31 3.44
C LEU A 54 0.18 0.30 2.79
N VAL A 55 -0.41 -0.65 2.07
CA VAL A 55 0.26 -1.50 1.09
C VAL A 55 -0.53 -1.42 -0.20
N ILE A 56 0.11 -1.07 -1.30
CA ILE A 56 -0.54 -0.91 -2.59
C ILE A 56 0.09 -1.89 -3.58
N GLY A 57 -0.75 -2.69 -4.23
CA GLY A 57 -0.30 -3.62 -5.27
C GLY A 57 0.18 -2.91 -6.54
N GLY A 58 0.89 -3.62 -7.40
CA GLY A 58 1.45 -3.10 -8.66
C GLY A 58 0.74 -3.56 -9.94
N GLY A 59 -0.37 -4.28 -9.81
CA GLY A 59 -1.02 -4.98 -10.93
C GLY A 59 -1.61 -4.08 -12.03
N ASN A 60 -1.79 -2.80 -11.77
CA ASN A 60 -2.18 -1.78 -12.76
C ASN A 60 -1.03 -1.40 -13.71
N ILE A 61 0.22 -1.61 -13.31
CA ILE A 61 1.42 -1.27 -14.07
C ILE A 61 2.07 -2.53 -14.62
N PHE A 62 2.29 -3.53 -13.77
CA PHE A 62 2.95 -4.76 -14.17
C PHE A 62 2.42 -5.97 -13.41
N ARG A 63 2.08 -7.03 -14.15
CA ARG A 63 1.71 -8.35 -13.62
C ARG A 63 2.72 -9.37 -14.07
N GLY A 64 3.54 -9.88 -13.15
CA GLY A 64 4.56 -10.88 -13.44
C GLY A 64 4.03 -12.21 -14.01
N LEU A 65 2.75 -12.49 -13.82
CA LEU A 65 2.05 -13.65 -14.38
C LEU A 65 1.32 -13.33 -15.71
N SER A 66 1.43 -12.12 -16.23
CA SER A 66 0.77 -11.75 -17.48
C SER A 66 1.55 -12.27 -18.70
N LYS A 67 0.84 -12.35 -19.86
CA LYS A 67 1.47 -12.69 -21.16
C LYS A 67 2.63 -11.73 -21.52
N ALA A 68 2.65 -10.51 -20.96
CA ALA A 68 3.74 -9.55 -21.17
C ALA A 68 5.03 -9.96 -20.46
N ALA A 69 4.98 -10.84 -19.46
CA ALA A 69 6.17 -11.40 -18.81
C ALA A 69 6.81 -12.53 -19.63
N GLY A 70 6.08 -13.10 -20.60
CA GLY A 70 6.54 -14.03 -21.64
C GLY A 70 7.64 -15.00 -21.20
N ASP A 71 8.83 -14.80 -21.77
CA ASP A 71 10.03 -15.61 -21.52
C ASP A 71 10.87 -15.10 -20.34
N MET A 72 10.37 -14.11 -19.55
CA MET A 72 11.09 -13.57 -18.41
C MET A 72 11.08 -14.55 -17.24
N ASP A 73 12.22 -14.69 -16.56
CA ASP A 73 12.27 -15.49 -15.35
C ASP A 73 11.39 -14.86 -14.25
N ARG A 74 10.85 -15.70 -13.38
CA ARG A 74 9.88 -15.30 -12.37
C ARG A 74 10.45 -14.27 -11.38
N ALA A 75 11.72 -14.39 -10.99
CA ALA A 75 12.34 -13.48 -10.04
C ALA A 75 12.44 -12.07 -10.61
N SER A 76 12.88 -11.93 -11.87
CA SER A 76 12.92 -10.65 -12.59
C SER A 76 11.53 -10.02 -12.73
N ALA A 77 10.52 -10.83 -13.08
CA ALA A 77 9.15 -10.37 -13.18
C ALA A 77 8.61 -9.87 -11.81
N ASP A 78 8.93 -10.57 -10.72
CA ASP A 78 8.54 -10.16 -9.38
C ASP A 78 9.22 -8.85 -8.94
N TYR A 79 10.50 -8.63 -9.30
CA TYR A 79 11.16 -7.34 -9.07
C TYR A 79 10.50 -6.19 -9.84
N MET A 80 10.10 -6.41 -11.09
CA MET A 80 9.33 -5.41 -11.84
C MET A 80 7.99 -5.10 -11.15
N GLY A 81 7.30 -6.11 -10.63
CA GLY A 81 6.11 -5.94 -9.83
C GLY A 81 6.36 -5.13 -8.54
N MET A 82 7.50 -5.37 -7.86
CA MET A 82 7.90 -4.57 -6.69
C MET A 82 8.12 -3.10 -7.06
N LEU A 83 8.81 -2.82 -8.17
CA LEU A 83 9.01 -1.45 -8.65
C LEU A 83 7.68 -0.77 -9.02
N ALA A 84 6.74 -1.51 -9.60
CA ALA A 84 5.39 -1.01 -9.87
C ALA A 84 4.68 -0.57 -8.58
N THR A 85 4.85 -1.30 -7.47
CA THR A 85 4.30 -0.86 -6.17
C THR A 85 4.92 0.43 -5.67
N VAL A 86 6.20 0.66 -5.96
CA VAL A 86 6.89 1.92 -5.60
C VAL A 86 6.28 3.09 -6.35
N MET A 87 6.03 2.95 -7.66
CA MET A 87 5.36 3.98 -8.45
C MET A 87 3.99 4.35 -7.87
N ASN A 88 3.18 3.35 -7.54
CA ASN A 88 1.87 3.57 -6.92
C ASN A 88 1.98 4.24 -5.53
N ALA A 89 2.97 3.85 -4.73
CA ALA A 89 3.21 4.46 -3.43
C ALA A 89 3.57 5.95 -3.54
N LEU A 90 4.40 6.32 -4.51
CA LEU A 90 4.75 7.73 -4.78
C LEU A 90 3.56 8.54 -5.27
N ALA A 91 2.72 7.98 -6.14
CA ALA A 91 1.50 8.64 -6.59
C ALA A 91 0.53 8.89 -5.43
N MET A 92 0.35 7.91 -4.56
CA MET A 92 -0.49 8.02 -3.37
C MET A 92 0.09 9.03 -2.35
N GLN A 93 1.41 9.01 -2.13
CA GLN A 93 2.08 10.00 -1.29
C GLN A 93 1.82 11.42 -1.80
N ALA A 94 2.03 11.66 -3.09
CA ALA A 94 1.79 12.97 -3.70
C ALA A 94 0.33 13.44 -3.52
N ALA A 95 -0.63 12.53 -3.67
CA ALA A 95 -2.06 12.85 -3.50
C ALA A 95 -2.41 13.17 -2.05
N LEU A 96 -1.90 12.39 -1.08
CA LEU A 96 -2.12 12.62 0.36
C LEU A 96 -1.48 13.93 0.82
N GLU A 97 -0.25 14.19 0.43
CA GLU A 97 0.46 15.42 0.80
C GLU A 97 -0.18 16.65 0.20
N LYS A 98 -0.72 16.57 -1.03
CA LYS A 98 -1.48 17.66 -1.68
C LYS A 98 -2.70 18.09 -0.86
N ILE A 99 -3.30 17.20 -0.09
CA ILE A 99 -4.47 17.49 0.77
C ILE A 99 -4.09 17.62 2.26
N GLY A 100 -2.80 17.83 2.55
CA GLY A 100 -2.28 18.16 3.88
C GLY A 100 -2.01 16.97 4.81
N VAL A 101 -2.02 15.73 4.31
CA VAL A 101 -1.70 14.54 5.10
C VAL A 101 -0.24 14.19 4.94
N GLN A 102 0.55 14.33 6.01
CA GLN A 102 1.96 13.95 5.99
C GLN A 102 2.11 12.44 5.75
N THR A 103 2.93 12.07 4.77
CA THR A 103 3.08 10.69 4.33
C THR A 103 4.55 10.33 4.16
N ARG A 104 4.91 9.08 4.47
CA ARG A 104 6.26 8.53 4.22
C ARG A 104 6.15 7.22 3.48
N VAL A 105 6.94 7.09 2.42
CA VAL A 105 7.12 5.81 1.69
C VAL A 105 8.37 5.13 2.21
N GLN A 106 8.22 3.89 2.66
CA GLN A 106 9.33 3.02 3.02
C GLN A 106 9.39 1.81 2.09
N SER A 107 10.53 1.60 1.45
CA SER A 107 10.75 0.52 0.48
C SER A 107 11.56 -0.63 1.08
N ALA A 108 11.12 -1.85 0.80
CA ALA A 108 11.88 -3.06 1.11
C ALA A 108 13.10 -3.25 0.20
N LEU A 109 13.10 -2.63 -1.00
CA LEU A 109 14.27 -2.49 -1.85
C LEU A 109 14.97 -1.18 -1.52
N VAL A 110 16.30 -1.22 -1.39
CA VAL A 110 17.08 -0.02 -1.11
C VAL A 110 17.11 0.90 -2.33
N MET A 111 16.52 2.08 -2.20
CA MET A 111 16.46 3.11 -3.25
C MET A 111 16.41 4.52 -2.62
N ASN A 112 17.44 4.87 -1.89
CA ASN A 112 17.51 6.05 -1.03
C ASN A 112 17.18 7.38 -1.73
N ALA A 113 17.37 7.48 -3.04
CA ALA A 113 17.01 8.67 -3.81
C ALA A 113 15.50 8.83 -4.02
N VAL A 114 14.70 7.81 -3.75
CA VAL A 114 13.26 7.75 -4.08
C VAL A 114 12.40 7.58 -2.84
N ALA A 115 12.79 6.68 -1.94
CA ALA A 115 12.03 6.32 -0.75
C ALA A 115 12.96 5.98 0.41
N GLU A 116 12.47 6.10 1.63
CA GLU A 116 13.21 5.63 2.80
C GLU A 116 13.38 4.10 2.74
N PRO A 117 14.55 3.55 3.15
CA PRO A 117 14.65 2.12 3.38
C PRO A 117 13.71 1.71 4.52
N TYR A 118 13.09 0.53 4.39
CA TYR A 118 12.25 0.01 5.46
C TYR A 118 13.05 -0.24 6.73
N VAL A 119 12.69 0.47 7.78
CA VAL A 119 13.19 0.28 9.13
C VAL A 119 12.01 0.32 10.09
N ARG A 120 11.70 -0.81 10.73
CA ARG A 120 10.52 -0.97 11.59
C ARG A 120 10.37 0.17 12.61
N ARG A 121 11.42 0.50 13.36
CA ARG A 121 11.36 1.57 14.38
C ARG A 121 11.08 2.95 13.78
N ARG A 122 11.58 3.21 12.59
CA ARG A 122 11.32 4.47 11.88
C ARG A 122 9.87 4.55 11.41
N ALA A 123 9.31 3.46 10.90
CA ALA A 123 7.90 3.38 10.54
C ALA A 123 6.99 3.64 11.75
N LEU A 124 7.25 2.98 12.87
CA LEU A 124 6.51 3.23 14.11
C LEU A 124 6.58 4.70 14.55
N ARG A 125 7.77 5.31 14.46
CA ARG A 125 7.93 6.73 14.80
C ARG A 125 7.15 7.65 13.86
N HIS A 126 7.02 7.31 12.60
CA HIS A 126 6.18 8.06 11.67
C HIS A 126 4.69 7.97 12.05
N LEU A 127 4.21 6.76 12.36
CA LEU A 127 2.83 6.55 12.80
C LEU A 127 2.51 7.31 14.08
N GLU A 128 3.39 7.27 15.10
CA GLU A 128 3.26 8.02 16.34
C GLU A 128 3.18 9.53 16.12
N LYS A 129 3.76 10.04 15.04
CA LYS A 129 3.69 11.45 14.63
C LYS A 129 2.45 11.77 13.78
N GLY A 130 1.51 10.84 13.64
CA GLY A 130 0.31 11.01 12.84
C GLY A 130 0.55 11.00 11.33
N ARG A 131 1.68 10.44 10.85
CA ARG A 131 1.98 10.30 9.43
C ARG A 131 1.40 9.00 8.90
N VAL A 132 0.87 9.03 7.68
CA VAL A 132 0.57 7.81 6.93
C VAL A 132 1.88 7.19 6.45
N VAL A 133 2.04 5.88 6.63
CA VAL A 133 3.21 5.14 6.15
C VAL A 133 2.78 4.19 5.03
N ILE A 134 3.42 4.31 3.88
CA ILE A 134 3.19 3.42 2.73
C ILE A 134 4.37 2.47 2.60
N PHE A 135 4.13 1.17 2.71
CA PHE A 135 5.14 0.14 2.50
C PHE A 135 5.16 -0.27 1.03
N ALA A 136 6.29 -0.08 0.38
CA ALA A 136 6.52 -0.37 -1.03
C ALA A 136 7.51 -1.52 -1.22
N ALA A 137 7.53 -2.10 -2.41
CA ALA A 137 8.37 -3.23 -2.80
C ALA A 137 8.12 -4.53 -1.99
N GLY A 138 6.91 -4.69 -1.47
CA GLY A 138 6.50 -5.90 -0.77
C GLY A 138 7.42 -6.26 0.41
N VAL A 139 7.98 -7.47 0.38
CA VAL A 139 8.99 -7.93 1.35
C VAL A 139 10.42 -7.81 0.83
N GLY A 140 10.62 -7.30 -0.40
CA GLY A 140 11.92 -7.16 -1.03
C GLY A 140 12.51 -8.46 -1.60
N ALA A 141 11.72 -9.52 -1.66
CA ALA A 141 12.15 -10.82 -2.16
C ALA A 141 11.15 -11.36 -3.21
N PRO A 142 11.63 -12.04 -4.26
CA PRO A 142 10.77 -12.72 -5.21
C PRO A 142 9.89 -13.80 -4.56
N PHE A 143 8.88 -14.25 -5.28
CA PHE A 143 7.92 -15.31 -4.89
C PHE A 143 6.94 -14.93 -3.76
N PHE A 144 6.99 -13.71 -3.25
CA PHE A 144 6.00 -13.19 -2.31
C PHE A 144 5.08 -12.18 -2.98
N THR A 145 3.81 -12.19 -2.57
CA THR A 145 2.81 -11.23 -3.05
C THR A 145 2.57 -10.12 -2.03
N THR A 146 1.91 -9.04 -2.44
CA THR A 146 1.45 -8.00 -1.51
C THR A 146 0.39 -8.53 -0.52
N ASP A 147 -0.30 -9.61 -0.87
CA ASP A 147 -1.24 -10.29 0.04
C ASP A 147 -0.52 -11.00 1.20
N SER A 148 0.72 -11.44 0.99
CA SER A 148 1.58 -11.98 2.06
C SER A 148 2.31 -10.86 2.82
N GLY A 149 2.79 -9.84 2.10
CA GLY A 149 3.51 -8.71 2.68
C GLY A 149 2.64 -7.83 3.59
N GLY A 150 1.37 -7.66 3.27
CA GLY A 150 0.43 -6.86 4.06
C GLY A 150 0.28 -7.38 5.51
N PRO A 151 -0.14 -8.62 5.73
CA PRO A 151 -0.23 -9.21 7.07
C PRO A 151 1.08 -9.20 7.84
N LEU A 152 2.22 -9.44 7.18
CA LEU A 152 3.54 -9.35 7.79
C LEU A 152 3.79 -7.93 8.34
N ARG A 153 3.60 -6.90 7.53
CA ARG A 153 3.75 -5.50 7.95
C ARG A 153 2.76 -5.11 9.04
N ALA A 154 1.52 -5.60 8.97
CA ALA A 154 0.52 -5.36 10.01
C ALA A 154 0.98 -5.90 11.36
N GLY A 155 1.51 -7.13 11.40
CA GLY A 155 2.07 -7.73 12.60
C GLY A 155 3.28 -6.96 13.13
N GLU A 156 4.23 -6.58 12.26
CA GLU A 156 5.43 -5.80 12.62
C GLU A 156 5.08 -4.42 13.19
N MET A 157 4.02 -3.79 12.68
CA MET A 157 3.56 -2.48 13.13
C MET A 157 2.63 -2.55 14.35
N GLY A 158 2.21 -3.75 14.77
CA GLY A 158 1.23 -3.90 15.84
C GLY A 158 -0.14 -3.33 15.46
N CYS A 159 -0.57 -3.52 14.21
CA CYS A 159 -1.89 -3.10 13.77
C CYS A 159 -2.98 -3.96 14.42
N GLY A 160 -4.07 -3.34 14.84
CA GLY A 160 -5.23 -4.04 15.41
C GLY A 160 -6.02 -4.83 14.36
N ALA A 161 -5.92 -4.43 13.08
CA ALA A 161 -6.50 -5.16 11.95
C ALA A 161 -5.74 -4.92 10.65
N PRO A 162 -5.48 -5.96 9.84
CA PRO A 162 -5.24 -5.84 8.41
C PRO A 162 -6.58 -5.76 7.67
N LEU A 163 -6.73 -4.74 6.83
CA LEU A 163 -7.91 -4.53 6.00
C LEU A 163 -7.51 -4.70 4.53
N LYS A 164 -8.32 -5.39 3.75
CA LYS A 164 -8.10 -5.57 2.32
C LYS A 164 -9.22 -4.90 1.53
N GLY A 165 -8.88 -3.83 0.82
CA GLY A 165 -9.73 -3.25 -0.21
C GLY A 165 -9.72 -4.17 -1.45
N THR A 166 -10.85 -4.75 -1.78
CA THR A 166 -11.00 -5.71 -2.88
C THR A 166 -12.21 -5.37 -3.72
N SER A 167 -12.19 -5.81 -4.98
CA SER A 167 -13.33 -5.70 -5.92
C SER A 167 -14.41 -6.76 -5.69
N VAL A 168 -14.19 -7.72 -4.77
CA VAL A 168 -15.15 -8.78 -4.44
C VAL A 168 -15.66 -8.62 -3.01
N GLY A 169 -16.84 -9.19 -2.72
CA GLY A 169 -17.56 -8.98 -1.46
C GLY A 169 -16.98 -9.69 -0.23
N GLY A 170 -15.87 -10.45 -0.37
CA GLY A 170 -15.29 -11.16 0.77
C GLY A 170 -14.24 -12.20 0.38
N VAL A 171 -13.92 -13.07 1.32
CA VAL A 171 -13.01 -14.21 1.14
C VAL A 171 -13.83 -15.45 0.76
N TYR A 172 -13.41 -16.14 -0.27
CA TYR A 172 -14.08 -17.31 -0.81
C TYR A 172 -13.20 -18.56 -0.63
N THR A 173 -13.82 -19.73 -0.57
CA THR A 173 -13.12 -21.04 -0.52
C THR A 173 -12.51 -21.45 -1.85
N ALA A 174 -12.94 -20.82 -2.94
CA ALA A 174 -12.40 -20.96 -4.30
C ALA A 174 -12.43 -19.58 -5.00
N GLY A 175 -11.78 -19.45 -6.15
CA GLY A 175 -11.81 -18.20 -6.92
C GLY A 175 -13.26 -17.77 -7.22
N PRO A 176 -13.58 -16.46 -7.09
CA PRO A 176 -14.89 -15.94 -7.50
C PRO A 176 -15.08 -16.21 -9.00
N LYS A 177 -16.29 -16.63 -9.37
CA LYS A 177 -16.67 -16.87 -10.78
C LYS A 177 -16.88 -15.55 -11.51
#